data_2045025511ab1d738b71bf5413b7fb1f
#
_entry.id   2045025511ab1d738b71bf5413b7fb1f
#
_cell.length_a   1.000
_cell.length_b   1.000
_cell.length_c   1.000
_cell.angle_alpha   90.00
_cell.angle_beta   90.00
_cell.angle_gamma   90.00
#
_symmetry.space_group_name_H-M   'P 1'
#
loop_
_entity.id
_entity.type
_entity.pdbx_description
1 polymer ?
#
loop_
_entity_poly.entity_id
_entity_poly.type
_entity_poly.pdbx_seq_one_letter_code
_entity_poly.pdbx_strand_id
1 'polypeptide(L)'
;AGKGYALGNGLSLTPQMQVTYSRVDFDTFRDPFDSEVSLQEGDSLRGRIGVSLDKETTLSAKDGTTRRSHIYSHLDLHNEFLNGSKVQVSGVEFATRDERQSVGLGAGGTYEWQNGRYAVYGNVNLLGATRNVSDNYAVGGTIGARVSW
;
A
#
# COMPACT_ATOMS: atom_id res chain seq x y z
N ALA A 1 4.98 -12.52 1.36
CA ALA A 1 4.79 -13.79 0.64
C ALA A 1 3.31 -13.96 0.31
N GLY A 2 3.00 -14.62 -0.80
CA GLY A 2 1.63 -14.95 -1.22
C GLY A 2 1.65 -16.14 -2.18
N LYS A 3 0.54 -16.86 -2.27
CA LYS A 3 0.34 -17.94 -3.23
C LYS A 3 -1.02 -17.77 -3.89
N GLY A 4 -1.03 -17.62 -5.22
CA GLY A 4 -2.25 -17.49 -6.00
C GLY A 4 -2.96 -18.84 -6.15
N TYR A 5 -4.27 -18.82 -5.99
CA TYR A 5 -5.17 -19.95 -6.22
C TYR A 5 -6.10 -19.59 -7.38
N ALA A 6 -5.99 -20.33 -8.46
CA ALA A 6 -6.88 -20.17 -9.61
C ALA A 6 -8.30 -20.68 -9.28
N LEU A 7 -9.28 -19.82 -9.44
CA LEU A 7 -10.71 -20.14 -9.22
C LEU A 7 -11.44 -20.48 -10.52
N GLY A 8 -10.76 -20.40 -11.66
CA GLY A 8 -11.33 -20.63 -12.99
C GLY A 8 -11.75 -19.32 -13.69
N ASN A 9 -12.00 -19.40 -14.99
CA ASN A 9 -12.45 -18.27 -15.83
C ASN A 9 -11.58 -17.01 -15.74
N GLY A 10 -10.25 -17.18 -15.55
CA GLY A 10 -9.31 -16.07 -15.38
C GLY A 10 -9.37 -15.38 -14.01
N LEU A 11 -10.12 -15.95 -13.06
CA LEU A 11 -10.23 -15.46 -11.69
C LEU A 11 -9.19 -16.15 -10.79
N SER A 12 -8.50 -15.41 -9.97
CA SER A 12 -7.56 -15.92 -8.97
C SER A 12 -7.68 -15.18 -7.64
N LEU A 13 -7.45 -15.90 -6.55
CA LEU A 13 -7.40 -15.39 -5.19
C LEU A 13 -5.98 -15.57 -4.67
N THR A 14 -5.41 -14.49 -4.12
CA THR A 14 -4.05 -14.52 -3.59
C THR A 14 -4.04 -13.99 -2.16
N PRO A 15 -4.02 -14.87 -1.14
CA PRO A 15 -3.70 -14.45 0.22
C PRO A 15 -2.24 -13.99 0.29
N GLN A 16 -2.01 -12.92 1.03
CA GLN A 16 -0.70 -12.26 1.15
C GLN A 16 -0.36 -12.03 2.61
N MET A 17 0.92 -12.12 2.94
CA MET A 17 1.45 -11.69 4.22
C MET A 17 2.80 -11.01 4.00
N GLN A 18 3.05 -9.97 4.79
CA GLN A 18 4.29 -9.21 4.77
C GLN A 18 4.65 -8.75 6.17
N VAL A 19 5.94 -8.80 6.49
CA VAL A 19 6.50 -8.19 7.67
C VAL A 19 7.59 -7.24 7.22
N THR A 20 7.55 -6.02 7.72
CA THR A 20 8.53 -4.98 7.43
C THR A 20 9.09 -4.48 8.76
N TYR A 21 10.39 -4.54 8.91
CA TYR A 21 11.11 -3.94 10.00
C TYR A 21 11.89 -2.73 9.48
N SER A 22 11.79 -1.62 10.17
CA SER A 22 12.58 -0.44 9.90
C SER A 22 13.11 0.13 11.20
N ARG A 23 14.38 0.57 11.17
CA ARG A 23 15.03 1.25 12.28
C ARG A 23 15.60 2.56 11.75
N VAL A 24 15.37 3.61 12.49
CA VAL A 24 15.94 4.93 12.21
C VAL A 24 16.69 5.37 13.46
N ASP A 25 18.01 5.57 13.29
CA ASP A 25 18.89 6.09 14.31
C ASP A 25 19.15 7.57 14.01
N PHE A 26 18.98 8.44 14.99
CA PHE A 26 19.27 9.85 14.87
C PHE A 26 20.34 10.24 15.90
N ASP A 27 21.31 11.01 15.48
CA ASP A 27 22.26 11.63 16.40
C ASP A 27 21.59 12.79 17.15
N THR A 28 21.89 12.90 18.44
CA THR A 28 21.49 14.06 19.24
C THR A 28 22.20 15.31 18.72
N PHE A 29 21.48 16.37 18.46
CA PHE A 29 22.08 17.64 18.07
C PHE A 29 21.57 18.79 18.95
N ARG A 30 22.35 19.88 19.00
CA ARG A 30 21.94 21.12 19.63
C ARG A 30 21.55 22.15 18.58
N ASP A 31 20.44 22.79 18.81
CA ASP A 31 20.01 23.88 17.95
C ASP A 31 20.81 25.17 18.23
N PRO A 32 20.72 26.21 17.38
CA PRO A 32 21.40 27.49 17.60
C PRO A 32 21.02 28.22 18.90
N PHE A 33 19.97 27.78 19.58
CA PHE A 33 19.49 28.32 20.85
C PHE A 33 19.90 27.47 22.07
N ASP A 34 20.88 26.55 21.87
CA ASP A 34 21.43 25.64 22.89
C ASP A 34 20.39 24.63 23.46
N SER A 35 19.27 24.43 22.75
CA SER A 35 18.31 23.42 23.10
C SER A 35 18.77 22.05 22.59
N GLU A 36 18.83 21.06 23.49
CA GLU A 36 19.15 19.70 23.12
C GLU A 36 17.93 19.03 22.48
N VAL A 37 18.07 18.62 21.23
CA VAL A 37 17.06 17.84 20.50
C VAL A 37 17.58 16.42 20.39
N SER A 38 17.03 15.52 21.17
CA SER A 38 17.27 14.10 21.04
C SER A 38 16.05 13.44 20.37
N LEU A 39 16.28 12.95 19.17
CA LEU A 39 15.36 12.07 18.49
C LEU A 39 15.65 10.66 19.00
N GLN A 40 14.74 10.08 19.78
CA GLN A 40 14.93 8.71 20.25
C GLN A 40 14.87 7.74 19.07
N GLU A 41 15.70 6.70 19.12
CA GLU A 41 15.70 5.62 18.14
C GLU A 41 14.27 5.15 17.88
N GLY A 42 13.86 5.14 16.62
CA GLY A 42 12.53 4.71 16.22
C GLY A 42 12.57 3.35 15.55
N ASP A 43 12.11 2.32 16.23
CA ASP A 43 11.91 1.01 15.65
C ASP A 43 10.44 0.84 15.24
N SER A 44 10.21 0.36 14.01
CA SER A 44 8.89 -0.02 13.51
C SER A 44 8.94 -1.47 13.03
N LEU A 45 8.01 -2.27 13.50
CA LEU A 45 7.76 -3.63 13.02
C LEU A 45 6.30 -3.73 12.58
N ARG A 46 6.09 -3.65 11.29
CA ARG A 46 4.76 -3.66 10.68
C ARG A 46 4.46 -5.01 10.04
N GLY A 47 3.37 -5.62 10.46
CA GLY A 47 2.77 -6.78 9.80
C GLY A 47 1.61 -6.36 8.91
N ARG A 48 1.50 -7.00 7.76
CA ARG A 48 0.37 -6.90 6.85
C ARG A 48 -0.11 -8.30 6.48
N ILE A 49 -1.40 -8.53 6.60
CA ILE A 49 -2.09 -9.69 6.03
C ILE A 49 -3.19 -9.17 5.11
N GLY A 50 -3.40 -9.84 4.00
CA GLY A 50 -4.40 -9.40 3.04
C GLY A 50 -4.78 -10.48 2.05
N VAL A 51 -5.76 -10.15 1.24
CA VAL A 51 -6.23 -10.98 0.15
C VAL A 51 -6.43 -10.12 -1.08
N SER A 52 -5.95 -10.59 -2.23
CA SER A 52 -6.21 -10.00 -3.54
C SER A 52 -7.10 -10.93 -4.35
N LEU A 53 -8.05 -10.36 -5.04
CA LEU A 53 -8.89 -11.01 -6.05
C LEU A 53 -8.56 -10.38 -7.39
N ASP A 54 -8.10 -11.20 -8.33
CA ASP A 54 -7.63 -10.78 -9.63
C ASP A 54 -8.44 -11.46 -10.73
N LYS A 55 -8.81 -10.73 -11.77
CA LYS A 55 -9.45 -11.27 -12.95
C LYS A 55 -8.72 -10.83 -14.21
N GLU A 56 -8.24 -11.81 -14.95
CA GLU A 56 -7.64 -11.62 -16.28
C GLU A 56 -8.59 -12.13 -17.36
N THR A 57 -8.74 -11.34 -18.42
CA THR A 57 -9.53 -11.71 -19.59
C THR A 57 -8.75 -11.34 -20.82
N THR A 58 -8.56 -12.29 -21.72
CA THR A 58 -7.95 -12.10 -23.03
C THR A 58 -8.98 -12.40 -24.12
N LEU A 59 -9.19 -11.45 -25.00
CA LEU A 59 -10.11 -11.55 -26.12
C LEU A 59 -9.34 -11.38 -27.42
N SER A 60 -9.52 -12.30 -28.35
CA SER A 60 -9.06 -12.14 -29.74
C SER A 60 -10.14 -11.48 -30.55
N ALA A 61 -9.83 -10.34 -31.17
CA ALA A 61 -10.75 -9.65 -32.06
C ALA A 61 -10.74 -10.30 -33.45
N LYS A 62 -11.78 -10.05 -34.23
CA LYS A 62 -11.93 -10.62 -35.59
C LYS A 62 -10.86 -10.16 -36.57
N ASP A 63 -10.19 -9.04 -36.29
CA ASP A 63 -9.08 -8.46 -37.04
C ASP A 63 -7.71 -9.07 -36.69
N GLY A 64 -7.67 -10.11 -35.85
CA GLY A 64 -6.46 -10.77 -35.40
C GLY A 64 -5.72 -10.05 -34.25
N THR A 65 -6.26 -8.93 -33.78
CA THR A 65 -5.68 -8.21 -32.63
C THR A 65 -6.12 -8.83 -31.30
N THR A 66 -5.28 -8.71 -30.29
CA THR A 66 -5.56 -9.16 -28.94
C THR A 66 -5.88 -7.98 -28.04
N ARG A 67 -6.89 -8.17 -27.20
CA ARG A 67 -7.26 -7.25 -26.10
C ARG A 67 -7.11 -8.00 -24.80
N ARG A 68 -6.50 -7.35 -23.80
CA ARG A 68 -6.32 -7.91 -22.48
C ARG A 68 -6.90 -6.95 -21.44
N SER A 69 -7.64 -7.49 -20.50
CA SER A 69 -8.16 -6.79 -19.35
C SER A 69 -7.67 -7.49 -18.09
N HIS A 70 -7.09 -6.74 -17.16
CA HIS A 70 -6.75 -7.18 -15.81
C HIS A 70 -7.45 -6.26 -14.85
N ILE A 71 -8.28 -6.81 -13.97
CA ILE A 71 -8.98 -6.09 -12.90
C ILE A 71 -8.64 -6.76 -11.60
N TYR A 72 -8.34 -5.99 -10.57
CA TYR A 72 -8.04 -6.52 -9.25
C TYR A 72 -8.69 -5.70 -8.14
N SER A 73 -8.89 -6.35 -7.01
CA SER A 73 -9.22 -5.71 -5.74
C SER A 73 -8.44 -6.38 -4.62
N HIS A 74 -8.14 -5.63 -3.57
CA HIS A 74 -7.47 -6.18 -2.40
C HIS A 74 -8.04 -5.60 -1.10
N LEU A 75 -7.97 -6.41 -0.06
CA LEU A 75 -8.30 -6.05 1.31
C LEU A 75 -7.10 -6.41 2.18
N ASP A 76 -6.62 -5.46 2.96
CA ASP A 76 -5.44 -5.61 3.80
C ASP A 76 -5.71 -5.16 5.24
N LEU A 77 -5.16 -5.90 6.19
CA LEU A 77 -5.07 -5.52 7.59
C LEU A 77 -3.61 -5.24 7.92
N HIS A 78 -3.35 -4.08 8.47
CA HIS A 78 -2.03 -3.66 8.92
C HIS A 78 -2.00 -3.57 10.44
N ASN A 79 -0.90 -4.02 11.04
CA ASN A 79 -0.66 -3.89 12.47
C ASN A 79 0.78 -3.45 12.73
N GLU A 80 0.94 -2.39 13.52
CA GLU A 80 2.23 -1.96 14.04
C GLU A 80 2.46 -2.62 15.40
N PHE A 81 3.53 -3.39 15.54
CA PHE A 81 3.86 -4.16 16.74
C PHE A 81 4.73 -3.38 17.73
N LEU A 82 5.45 -2.34 17.24
CA LEU A 82 6.31 -1.52 18.09
C LEU A 82 5.68 -0.15 18.36
N ASN A 83 6.28 0.60 19.27
CA ASN A 83 5.66 1.85 19.76
C ASN A 83 5.93 3.10 18.90
N GLY A 84 6.52 2.93 17.72
CA GLY A 84 6.87 4.05 16.84
C GLY A 84 8.01 4.92 17.39
N SER A 85 8.30 6.03 16.69
CA SER A 85 9.32 6.99 17.10
C SER A 85 8.78 7.94 18.16
N LYS A 86 9.59 8.23 19.16
CA LYS A 86 9.36 9.26 20.16
C LYS A 86 10.35 10.39 19.94
N VAL A 87 9.90 11.60 19.98
CA VAL A 87 10.74 12.80 19.88
C VAL A 87 10.75 13.49 21.26
N GLN A 88 11.92 13.74 21.81
CA GLN A 88 12.09 14.51 23.04
C GLN A 88 12.74 15.86 22.71
N VAL A 89 12.04 16.94 23.03
CA VAL A 89 12.55 18.31 22.89
C VAL A 89 12.56 18.96 24.26
N SER A 90 13.73 19.34 24.75
CA SER A 90 13.92 20.02 26.04
C SER A 90 13.21 19.32 27.22
N GLY A 91 13.26 18.00 27.26
CA GLY A 91 12.63 17.19 28.31
C GLY A 91 11.13 16.95 28.16
N VAL A 92 10.51 17.44 27.09
CA VAL A 92 9.11 17.17 26.75
C VAL A 92 9.04 16.07 25.69
N GLU A 93 8.39 14.96 26.02
CA GLU A 93 8.19 13.83 25.11
C GLU A 93 6.99 14.07 24.19
N PHE A 94 7.25 14.08 22.87
CA PHE A 94 6.22 14.06 21.84
C PHE A 94 6.15 12.65 21.26
N ALA A 95 5.12 11.90 21.62
CA ALA A 95 4.85 10.60 21.03
C ALA A 95 3.84 10.76 19.92
N THR A 96 4.22 10.44 18.69
CA THR A 96 3.25 10.26 17.61
C THR A 96 2.54 8.93 17.87
N ARG A 97 1.31 8.99 18.36
CA ARG A 97 0.44 7.82 18.44
C ARG A 97 -0.16 7.55 17.08
N ASP A 98 0.60 6.94 16.20
CA ASP A 98 0.01 6.32 15.03
C ASP A 98 -0.91 5.19 15.48
N GLU A 99 -2.11 5.15 14.93
CA GLU A 99 -3.02 4.06 15.22
C GLU A 99 -2.38 2.75 14.78
N ARG A 100 -2.25 1.83 15.73
CA ARG A 100 -1.51 0.57 15.52
C ARG A 100 -2.16 -0.35 14.49
N GLN A 101 -3.45 -0.15 14.22
CA GLN A 101 -4.21 -1.01 13.32
C GLN A 101 -4.92 -0.19 12.27
N SER A 102 -4.76 -0.59 11.02
CA SER A 102 -5.46 0.01 9.89
C SER A 102 -5.94 -1.05 8.90
N VAL A 103 -7.00 -0.71 8.19
CA VAL A 103 -7.58 -1.51 7.12
C VAL A 103 -7.36 -0.78 5.81
N GLY A 104 -6.81 -1.50 4.84
CA GLY A 104 -6.66 -1.03 3.47
C GLY A 104 -7.63 -1.74 2.54
N LEU A 105 -8.26 -0.99 1.65
CA LEU A 105 -9.07 -1.50 0.55
C LEU A 105 -8.60 -0.84 -0.73
N GLY A 106 -8.39 -1.61 -1.78
CA GLY A 106 -8.03 -1.06 -3.07
C GLY A 106 -8.63 -1.83 -4.22
N ALA A 107 -8.79 -1.13 -5.33
CA ALA A 107 -9.19 -1.72 -6.60
C ALA A 107 -8.47 -1.03 -7.74
N GLY A 108 -8.25 -1.75 -8.82
CA GLY A 108 -7.61 -1.19 -10.00
C GLY A 108 -7.73 -2.10 -11.21
N GLY A 109 -7.16 -1.64 -12.30
CA GLY A 109 -7.12 -2.45 -13.50
C GLY A 109 -6.31 -1.83 -14.62
N THR A 110 -6.06 -2.66 -15.61
CA THR A 110 -5.39 -2.30 -16.86
C THR A 110 -6.20 -2.85 -18.02
N TYR A 111 -6.40 -2.05 -19.05
CA TYR A 111 -6.97 -2.47 -20.30
C TYR A 111 -5.98 -2.20 -21.44
N GLU A 112 -5.62 -3.26 -22.16
CA GLU A 112 -4.68 -3.22 -23.28
C GLU A 112 -5.39 -3.61 -24.57
N TRP A 113 -5.04 -2.94 -25.68
CA TRP A 113 -5.56 -3.28 -27.01
C TRP A 113 -4.48 -3.16 -28.09
N GLN A 114 -4.80 -3.61 -29.28
CA GLN A 114 -3.86 -3.72 -30.41
C GLN A 114 -2.57 -4.44 -30.03
N ASN A 115 -2.69 -5.67 -29.47
CA ASN A 115 -1.55 -6.50 -29.07
C ASN A 115 -0.67 -5.84 -27.98
N GLY A 116 -1.25 -5.02 -27.10
CA GLY A 116 -0.54 -4.31 -26.05
C GLY A 116 0.13 -3.02 -26.49
N ARG A 117 -0.10 -2.55 -27.73
CA ARG A 117 0.43 -1.27 -28.19
C ARG A 117 -0.11 -0.09 -27.40
N TYR A 118 -1.37 -0.14 -27.02
CA TYR A 118 -2.02 0.86 -26.18
C TYR A 118 -2.49 0.22 -24.89
N ALA A 119 -2.36 0.95 -23.80
CA ALA A 119 -2.91 0.57 -22.52
C ALA A 119 -3.42 1.79 -21.74
N VAL A 120 -4.51 1.60 -21.01
CA VAL A 120 -4.95 2.50 -19.94
C VAL A 120 -4.97 1.73 -18.65
N TYR A 121 -4.62 2.39 -17.56
CA TYR A 121 -4.63 1.76 -16.23
C TYR A 121 -5.04 2.78 -15.18
N GLY A 122 -5.54 2.26 -14.07
CA GLY A 122 -5.87 3.08 -12.93
C GLY A 122 -6.07 2.25 -11.68
N ASN A 123 -5.93 2.91 -10.53
CA ASN A 123 -6.24 2.32 -9.24
C ASN A 123 -6.78 3.38 -8.29
N VAL A 124 -7.48 2.90 -7.26
CA VAL A 124 -7.89 3.66 -6.09
C VAL A 124 -7.59 2.84 -4.85
N ASN A 125 -7.09 3.50 -3.80
CA ASN A 125 -6.78 2.89 -2.53
C ASN A 125 -7.38 3.73 -1.41
N LEU A 126 -7.94 3.06 -0.42
CA LEU A 126 -8.49 3.61 0.81
C LEU A 126 -7.73 2.96 1.97
N LEU A 127 -7.27 3.76 2.89
CA LEU A 127 -6.67 3.29 4.14
C LEU A 127 -7.41 3.98 5.28
N GLY A 128 -7.87 3.23 6.24
CA GLY A 128 -8.58 3.76 7.40
C GLY A 128 -8.08 3.12 8.70
N ALA A 129 -8.01 3.92 9.75
CA ALA A 129 -7.71 3.44 11.08
C ALA A 129 -8.92 2.67 11.64
N THR A 130 -8.66 1.55 12.35
CA THR A 130 -9.74 0.66 12.83
C THR A 130 -10.58 1.27 13.96
N ARG A 131 -10.02 2.23 14.73
CA ARG A 131 -10.70 2.80 15.91
C ARG A 131 -11.43 4.11 15.64
N ASN A 132 -10.97 4.91 14.66
CA ASN A 132 -11.58 6.20 14.29
C ASN A 132 -11.56 6.37 12.77
N VAL A 133 -12.35 5.56 12.08
CA VAL A 133 -12.43 5.56 10.59
C VAL A 133 -12.90 6.91 10.04
N SER A 134 -13.67 7.69 10.81
CA SER A 134 -14.17 8.99 10.38
C SER A 134 -13.12 10.11 10.39
N ASP A 135 -12.09 9.99 11.23
CA ASP A 135 -11.11 11.06 11.46
C ASP A 135 -9.73 10.77 10.86
N ASN A 136 -9.42 9.48 10.65
CA ASN A 136 -8.13 9.03 10.14
C ASN A 136 -8.31 8.10 8.94
N TYR A 137 -8.45 8.68 7.77
CA TYR A 137 -8.46 7.94 6.51
C TYR A 137 -7.57 8.62 5.47
N ALA A 138 -7.02 7.81 4.57
CA ALA A 138 -6.28 8.27 3.41
C ALA A 138 -6.91 7.69 2.15
N VAL A 139 -7.05 8.53 1.13
CA VAL A 139 -7.52 8.12 -0.20
C VAL A 139 -6.43 8.46 -1.20
N GLY A 140 -6.06 7.50 -2.01
CA GLY A 140 -5.09 7.68 -3.09
C GLY A 140 -5.59 7.05 -4.37
N GLY A 141 -5.18 7.58 -5.51
CA GLY A 141 -5.50 6.99 -6.80
C GLY A 141 -4.51 7.43 -7.87
N THR A 142 -4.40 6.60 -8.88
CA THR A 142 -3.57 6.85 -10.06
C THR A 142 -4.34 6.47 -11.30
N ILE A 143 -4.21 7.27 -12.34
CA ILE A 143 -4.67 6.94 -13.69
C ILE A 143 -3.55 7.23 -14.68
N GLY A 144 -3.40 6.40 -15.69
CA GLY A 144 -2.37 6.59 -16.70
C GLY A 144 -2.68 5.88 -18.01
N ALA A 145 -1.91 6.24 -19.02
CA ALA A 145 -1.94 5.60 -20.33
C ALA A 145 -0.52 5.31 -20.80
N ARG A 146 -0.37 4.25 -21.58
CA ARG A 146 0.90 3.83 -22.20
C ARG A 146 0.70 3.59 -23.69
N VAL A 147 1.64 4.05 -24.48
CA VAL A 147 1.76 3.76 -25.91
C VAL A 147 3.13 3.15 -26.16
N SER A 148 3.15 2.00 -26.84
CA SER A 148 4.37 1.31 -27.25
C SER A 148 4.44 1.31 -28.78
N TRP A 149 5.56 1.71 -29.37
CA TRP A 149 5.81 1.78 -30.83
C TRP A 149 6.93 0.82 -31.22
#